data_df1a880c7f7f0709002922b70ce37c1a
#
_entry.id   df1a880c7f7f0709002922b70ce37c1a
#
_cell.length_a   1.000
_cell.length_b   1.000
_cell.length_c   1.000
_cell.angle_alpha   90.00
_cell.angle_beta   90.00
_cell.angle_gamma   90.00
#
_symmetry.space_group_name_H-M   'P 1'
#
loop_
_entity.id
_entity.type
_entity.pdbx_description
1 polymer ?
#
loop_
_entity_poly.entity_id
_entity_poly.type
_entity_poly.pdbx_seq_one_letter_code
_entity_poly.pdbx_strand_id
1 'polypeptide(L)'
;LNNKGNMSDLIDFQIDLKVADGQLETFKGLVAEMISFIKTEEPGTLIYNWYISEANHKGTLLERYKNNQAAIKHVNNFVSGKYVDRLMSICTFESITILGDASDELKETLKDFTEDFRNHIGGLIR
;
A
#
# COMPACT_ATOMS: atom_id res chain seq x y z
N LEU A 1 13.54 12.52 22.03
CA LEU A 1 13.12 11.16 22.28
C LEU A 1 12.99 10.39 20.98
N ASN A 2 13.43 9.19 20.98
CA ASN A 2 13.44 8.34 19.81
C ASN A 2 12.07 7.70 19.60
N ASN A 3 11.41 8.04 18.46
CA ASN A 3 10.13 7.44 18.10
C ASN A 3 10.28 6.28 17.12
N LYS A 4 11.52 5.88 16.81
CA LYS A 4 11.74 4.75 15.92
C LYS A 4 11.14 3.49 16.55
N GLY A 5 10.29 2.82 15.80
CA GLY A 5 9.60 1.65 16.31
C GLY A 5 8.38 1.94 17.16
N ASN A 6 8.00 3.22 17.33
CA ASN A 6 6.76 3.55 18.01
C ASN A 6 5.59 3.10 17.14
N MET A 7 4.81 2.12 17.63
CA MET A 7 3.72 1.52 16.88
C MET A 7 2.65 2.55 16.52
N SER A 8 2.42 3.58 17.35
CA SER A 8 1.39 4.58 17.10
C SER A 8 1.73 5.48 15.90
N ASP A 9 2.99 5.53 15.47
CA ASP A 9 3.38 6.32 14.30
C ASP A 9 3.22 5.54 13.00
N LEU A 10 3.15 4.21 13.07
CA LEU A 10 3.09 3.37 11.88
C LEU A 10 1.74 3.51 11.19
N ILE A 11 1.79 3.53 9.86
CA ILE A 11 0.59 3.50 9.02
C ILE A 11 0.69 2.28 8.12
N ASP A 12 -0.34 1.43 8.14
CA ASP A 12 -0.41 0.26 7.27
C ASP A 12 -1.55 0.44 6.28
N PHE A 13 -1.31 0.02 5.03
CA PHE A 13 -2.37 -0.14 4.04
C PHE A 13 -2.55 -1.63 3.80
N GLN A 14 -3.79 -2.08 3.82
CA GLN A 14 -4.15 -3.43 3.43
C GLN A 14 -5.08 -3.33 2.24
N ILE A 15 -4.64 -3.82 1.10
CA ILE A 15 -5.37 -3.70 -0.16
C ILE A 15 -5.66 -5.10 -0.67
N ASP A 16 -6.94 -5.41 -0.86
CA ASP A 16 -7.36 -6.64 -1.53
C ASP A 16 -7.69 -6.31 -2.98
N LEU A 17 -7.27 -7.18 -3.90
CA LEU A 17 -7.40 -6.92 -5.32
C LEU A 17 -7.72 -8.19 -6.10
N LYS A 18 -8.17 -8.00 -7.33
CA LYS A 18 -8.45 -9.08 -8.27
C LYS A 18 -7.68 -8.80 -9.55
N VAL A 19 -6.89 -9.77 -10.00
CA VAL A 19 -6.16 -9.69 -11.26
C VAL A 19 -7.06 -10.19 -12.38
N ALA A 20 -7.10 -9.46 -13.50
CA ALA A 20 -7.90 -9.84 -14.65
C ALA A 20 -7.43 -11.15 -15.26
N ASP A 21 -8.35 -11.89 -15.87
CA ASP A 21 -8.04 -13.15 -16.53
C ASP A 21 -6.96 -12.93 -17.61
N GLY A 22 -6.00 -13.85 -17.64
CA GLY A 22 -4.91 -13.78 -18.62
C GLY A 22 -3.81 -12.77 -18.30
N GLN A 23 -3.92 -12.05 -17.19
CA GLN A 23 -2.96 -10.98 -16.86
C GLN A 23 -2.01 -11.34 -15.70
N LEU A 24 -2.05 -12.58 -15.22
CA LEU A 24 -1.27 -12.95 -14.03
C LEU A 24 0.23 -12.75 -14.23
N GLU A 25 0.80 -13.16 -15.36
CA GLU A 25 2.23 -13.02 -15.60
C GLU A 25 2.62 -11.55 -15.80
N THR A 26 1.79 -10.77 -16.49
CA THR A 26 1.99 -9.32 -16.62
C THR A 26 1.96 -8.66 -15.25
N PHE A 27 1.01 -9.06 -14.40
CA PHE A 27 0.90 -8.56 -13.03
C PHE A 27 2.18 -8.84 -12.23
N LYS A 28 2.68 -10.07 -12.28
CA LYS A 28 3.91 -10.44 -11.54
C LYS A 28 5.11 -9.61 -12.00
N GLY A 29 5.24 -9.38 -13.30
CA GLY A 29 6.32 -8.55 -13.84
C GLY A 29 6.21 -7.10 -13.38
N LEU A 30 5.00 -6.55 -13.37
CA LEU A 30 4.76 -5.18 -12.91
C LEU A 30 5.05 -5.05 -11.42
N VAL A 31 4.63 -6.03 -10.61
CA VAL A 31 4.92 -6.06 -9.17
C VAL A 31 6.44 -5.99 -8.94
N ALA A 32 7.23 -6.75 -9.70
CA ALA A 32 8.69 -6.74 -9.56
C ALA A 32 9.26 -5.34 -9.85
N GLU A 33 8.74 -4.65 -10.88
CA GLU A 33 9.16 -3.28 -11.18
C GLU A 33 8.81 -2.32 -10.06
N MET A 34 7.59 -2.42 -9.53
CA MET A 34 7.13 -1.55 -8.44
C MET A 34 7.94 -1.76 -7.17
N ILE A 35 8.26 -3.01 -6.83
CA ILE A 35 9.10 -3.29 -5.66
C ILE A 35 10.47 -2.64 -5.82
N SER A 36 11.07 -2.74 -7.00
CA SER A 36 12.37 -2.14 -7.28
C SER A 36 12.32 -0.61 -7.12
N PHE A 37 11.27 0.03 -7.63
CA PHE A 37 11.05 1.47 -7.47
C PHE A 37 10.96 1.86 -6.01
N ILE A 38 10.10 1.17 -5.24
CA ILE A 38 9.89 1.46 -3.81
C ILE A 38 11.20 1.33 -3.04
N LYS A 39 11.95 0.26 -3.30
CA LYS A 39 13.21 0.00 -2.61
C LYS A 39 14.20 1.15 -2.79
N THR A 40 14.23 1.76 -3.97
CA THR A 40 15.16 2.84 -4.29
C THR A 40 14.64 4.21 -3.85
N GLU A 41 13.34 4.47 -4.05
CA GLU A 41 12.79 5.82 -3.98
C GLU A 41 12.05 6.13 -2.68
N GLU A 42 11.69 5.10 -1.89
CA GLU A 42 10.83 5.31 -0.72
C GLU A 42 11.42 4.66 0.53
N PRO A 43 12.46 5.25 1.12
CA PRO A 43 13.08 4.65 2.31
C PRO A 43 12.15 4.60 3.54
N GLY A 44 11.09 5.38 3.54
CA GLY A 44 10.08 5.36 4.62
C GLY A 44 9.04 4.25 4.49
N THR A 45 9.05 3.50 3.39
CA THR A 45 8.20 2.33 3.21
C THR A 45 8.91 1.13 3.82
N LEU A 46 8.36 0.59 4.90
CA LEU A 46 8.98 -0.46 5.69
C LEU A 46 8.59 -1.86 5.25
N ILE A 47 7.35 -2.02 4.77
CA ILE A 47 6.82 -3.29 4.24
C ILE A 47 6.11 -2.97 2.93
N TYR A 48 6.33 -3.81 1.94
CA TYR A 48 5.67 -3.71 0.65
C TYR A 48 5.58 -5.12 0.07
N ASN A 49 4.62 -5.90 0.58
CA ASN A 49 4.52 -7.32 0.29
C ASN A 49 3.25 -7.63 -0.49
N TRP A 50 3.44 -8.30 -1.62
CA TRP A 50 2.36 -8.72 -2.51
C TRP A 50 2.13 -10.22 -2.38
N TYR A 51 0.87 -10.61 -2.33
CA TYR A 51 0.43 -12.01 -2.24
C TYR A 51 -0.62 -12.27 -3.31
N ILE A 52 -0.62 -13.46 -3.89
CA ILE A 52 -1.58 -13.81 -4.93
C ILE A 52 -2.03 -15.27 -4.79
N SER A 53 -3.33 -15.49 -4.89
CA SER A 53 -3.89 -16.82 -5.10
C SER A 53 -4.02 -17.03 -6.61
N GLU A 54 -3.16 -17.87 -7.16
CA GLU A 54 -3.15 -18.09 -8.61
C GLU A 54 -4.42 -18.80 -9.09
N ALA A 55 -5.05 -19.59 -8.21
CA ALA A 55 -6.26 -20.33 -8.56
C ALA A 55 -7.45 -19.41 -8.81
N ASN A 56 -7.58 -18.32 -8.05
CA ASN A 56 -8.75 -17.44 -8.17
C ASN A 56 -8.40 -15.98 -8.49
N HIS A 57 -7.12 -15.69 -8.73
CA HIS A 57 -6.61 -14.37 -9.10
C HIS A 57 -6.82 -13.29 -8.03
N LYS A 58 -7.07 -13.70 -6.79
CA LYS A 58 -7.21 -12.73 -5.69
C LYS A 58 -5.86 -12.47 -5.06
N GLY A 59 -5.58 -11.20 -4.82
CA GLY A 59 -4.33 -10.79 -4.21
C GLY A 59 -4.54 -9.88 -3.03
N THR A 60 -3.47 -9.74 -2.26
CA THR A 60 -3.42 -8.81 -1.13
C THR A 60 -2.07 -8.12 -1.15
N LEU A 61 -2.09 -6.80 -0.99
CA LEU A 61 -0.90 -5.99 -0.82
C LEU A 61 -0.89 -5.48 0.62
N LEU A 62 0.20 -5.75 1.32
CA LEU A 62 0.43 -5.22 2.67
C LEU A 62 1.55 -4.18 2.59
N GLU A 63 1.24 -2.97 3.04
CA GLU A 63 2.19 -1.86 3.03
C GLU A 63 2.32 -1.32 4.45
N ARG A 64 3.54 -0.97 4.84
CA ARG A 64 3.78 -0.30 6.11
C ARG A 64 4.68 0.89 5.90
N TYR A 65 4.29 2.02 6.47
CA TYR A 65 5.03 3.28 6.41
C TYR A 65 5.45 3.69 7.81
N LYS A 66 6.63 4.28 7.92
CA LYS A 66 7.15 4.67 9.24
C LYS A 66 6.31 5.77 9.89
N ASN A 67 5.59 6.56 9.10
CA ASN A 67 4.71 7.63 9.58
C ASN A 67 3.78 8.10 8.46
N ASN A 68 2.92 9.07 8.78
CA ASN A 68 1.97 9.63 7.83
C ASN A 68 2.65 10.23 6.59
N GLN A 69 3.77 10.94 6.78
CA GLN A 69 4.46 11.58 5.66
C GLN A 69 5.01 10.57 4.66
N ALA A 70 5.53 9.46 5.15
CA ALA A 70 6.00 8.39 4.27
C ALA A 70 4.84 7.77 3.47
N ALA A 71 3.69 7.60 4.10
CA ALA A 71 2.48 7.09 3.43
C ALA A 71 2.01 8.07 2.35
N ILE A 72 1.98 9.36 2.66
CA ILE A 72 1.59 10.40 1.70
C ILE A 72 2.54 10.40 0.50
N LYS A 73 3.85 10.31 0.76
CA LYS A 73 4.85 10.24 -0.31
C LYS A 73 4.58 9.06 -1.25
N HIS A 74 4.26 7.90 -0.68
CA HIS A 74 3.96 6.72 -1.49
C HIS A 74 2.74 6.95 -2.39
N VAL A 75 1.65 7.47 -1.83
CA VAL A 75 0.43 7.70 -2.61
C VAL A 75 0.71 8.68 -3.74
N ASN A 76 1.41 9.77 -3.45
CA ASN A 76 1.76 10.77 -4.46
C ASN A 76 2.63 10.18 -5.57
N ASN A 77 3.62 9.36 -5.22
CA ASN A 77 4.46 8.68 -6.19
C ASN A 77 3.62 7.75 -7.08
N PHE A 78 2.68 7.03 -6.48
CA PHE A 78 1.83 6.10 -7.21
C PHE A 78 0.94 6.84 -8.22
N VAL A 79 0.21 7.87 -7.76
CA VAL A 79 -0.76 8.56 -8.62
C VAL A 79 -0.11 9.40 -9.71
N SER A 80 1.11 9.92 -9.48
CA SER A 80 1.82 10.74 -10.46
C SER A 80 2.80 9.95 -11.32
N GLY A 81 3.03 8.68 -10.98
CA GLY A 81 4.04 7.86 -11.65
C GLY A 81 3.47 7.06 -12.81
N LYS A 82 4.33 6.22 -13.37
CA LYS A 82 4.01 5.41 -14.55
C LYS A 82 3.28 4.10 -14.22
N TYR A 83 3.10 3.79 -12.94
CA TYR A 83 2.58 2.47 -12.54
C TYR A 83 1.07 2.42 -12.36
N VAL A 84 0.44 3.55 -12.01
CA VAL A 84 -0.99 3.55 -11.67
C VAL A 84 -1.86 3.06 -12.84
N ASP A 85 -1.64 3.60 -14.04
CA ASP A 85 -2.45 3.21 -15.19
C ASP A 85 -2.18 1.77 -15.60
N ARG A 86 -0.92 1.34 -15.55
CA ARG A 86 -0.54 -0.03 -15.88
C ARG A 86 -1.18 -1.02 -14.92
N LEU A 87 -1.13 -0.73 -13.62
CA LEU A 87 -1.72 -1.60 -12.62
C LEU A 87 -3.24 -1.65 -12.74
N MET A 88 -3.88 -0.47 -12.83
CA MET A 88 -5.34 -0.39 -12.90
C MET A 88 -5.92 -0.95 -14.20
N SER A 89 -5.09 -1.14 -15.22
CA SER A 89 -5.55 -1.78 -16.47
C SER A 89 -5.63 -3.31 -16.35
N ILE A 90 -4.97 -3.91 -15.35
CA ILE A 90 -4.90 -5.37 -15.22
C ILE A 90 -5.44 -5.90 -13.90
N CYS A 91 -5.79 -5.02 -12.95
CA CYS A 91 -6.40 -5.46 -11.71
C CYS A 91 -7.42 -4.44 -11.20
N THR A 92 -8.26 -4.91 -10.28
CA THR A 92 -9.26 -4.08 -9.60
C THR A 92 -8.98 -4.13 -8.10
N PHE A 93 -8.93 -2.98 -7.45
CA PHE A 93 -8.86 -2.92 -5.99
C PHE A 93 -10.25 -3.17 -5.44
N GLU A 94 -10.40 -4.23 -4.65
CA GLU A 94 -11.69 -4.62 -4.08
C GLU A 94 -11.93 -3.96 -2.74
N SER A 95 -10.87 -3.74 -1.95
CA SER A 95 -10.96 -3.01 -0.69
C SER A 95 -9.62 -2.39 -0.35
N ILE A 96 -9.66 -1.24 0.30
CA ILE A 96 -8.49 -0.53 0.80
C ILE A 96 -8.79 -0.13 2.23
N THR A 97 -8.02 -0.67 3.19
CA THR A 97 -8.17 -0.38 4.61
C THR A 97 -6.88 0.27 5.11
N ILE A 98 -7.01 1.38 5.80
CA ILE A 98 -5.88 2.10 6.37
C ILE A 98 -5.86 1.86 7.88
N LEU A 99 -4.75 1.32 8.37
CA LEU A 99 -4.59 0.95 9.78
C LEU A 99 -3.56 1.86 10.42
N GLY A 100 -3.96 2.53 11.49
CA GLY A 100 -3.10 3.46 12.23
C GLY A 100 -3.73 4.84 12.33
N ASP A 101 -3.06 5.73 13.04
CA ASP A 101 -3.60 7.06 13.35
C ASP A 101 -3.33 8.01 12.17
N ALA A 102 -4.16 7.90 11.14
CA ALA A 102 -4.03 8.68 9.93
C ALA A 102 -4.28 10.17 10.18
N SER A 103 -3.37 11.01 9.67
CA SER A 103 -3.53 12.46 9.74
C SER A 103 -4.62 12.93 8.78
N ASP A 104 -5.11 14.16 9.01
CA ASP A 104 -6.07 14.76 8.10
C ASP A 104 -5.50 14.88 6.69
N GLU A 105 -4.20 15.18 6.58
CA GLU A 105 -3.53 15.27 5.27
C GLU A 105 -3.53 13.92 4.56
N LEU A 106 -3.24 12.82 5.27
CA LEU A 106 -3.28 11.49 4.66
C LEU A 106 -4.69 11.13 4.22
N LYS A 107 -5.70 11.43 5.05
CA LYS A 107 -7.10 11.17 4.69
C LYS A 107 -7.50 11.94 3.44
N GLU A 108 -7.08 13.20 3.33
CA GLU A 108 -7.34 14.00 2.15
C GLU A 108 -6.65 13.41 0.92
N THR A 109 -5.40 12.97 1.06
CA THR A 109 -4.63 12.35 -0.01
C THR A 109 -5.31 11.08 -0.53
N LEU A 110 -5.97 10.32 0.36
CA LEU A 110 -6.58 9.04 0.03
C LEU A 110 -8.08 9.11 -0.28
N LYS A 111 -8.68 10.30 -0.30
CA LYS A 111 -10.15 10.44 -0.35
C LYS A 111 -10.79 9.78 -1.58
N ASP A 112 -10.07 9.69 -2.69
CA ASP A 112 -10.58 9.06 -3.91
C ASP A 112 -10.40 7.54 -3.90
N PHE A 113 -9.71 6.99 -2.90
CA PHE A 113 -9.42 5.56 -2.81
C PHE A 113 -10.20 4.86 -1.71
N THR A 114 -10.35 5.50 -0.55
CA THR A 114 -11.00 4.84 0.59
C THR A 114 -11.46 5.85 1.64
N GLU A 115 -12.47 5.44 2.42
CA GLU A 115 -12.90 6.13 3.63
C GLU A 115 -12.76 5.22 4.85
N ASP A 116 -12.12 4.04 4.69
CA ASP A 116 -11.99 3.05 5.76
C ASP A 116 -10.67 3.25 6.51
N PHE A 117 -10.72 4.07 7.55
CA PHE A 117 -9.58 4.38 8.41
C PHE A 117 -9.84 3.82 9.81
N ARG A 118 -8.88 3.04 10.33
CA ARG A 118 -9.03 2.38 11.64
C ARG A 118 -7.86 2.74 12.53
N ASN A 119 -8.15 3.44 13.62
CA ASN A 119 -7.14 3.92 14.55
C ASN A 119 -6.49 2.77 15.32
N HIS A 120 -5.22 2.96 15.65
CA HIS A 120 -4.50 2.01 16.50
C HIS A 120 -5.02 2.10 17.93
N ILE A 121 -5.34 0.95 18.54
CA ILE A 121 -5.84 0.91 19.91
C ILE A 121 -4.98 0.03 20.81
N GLY A 122 -4.03 -0.71 20.26
CA GLY A 122 -3.16 -1.57 21.04
C GLY A 122 -2.54 -2.64 20.18
N GLY A 123 -1.41 -3.17 20.62
CA GLY A 123 -0.74 -4.22 19.88
C GLY A 123 0.67 -4.46 20.39
N LEU A 124 1.37 -5.34 19.68
CA LEU A 124 2.74 -5.73 20.02
C LEU A 124 3.53 -5.99 18.74
N ILE A 125 4.73 -5.42 18.67
CA ILE A 125 5.73 -5.76 17.65
C ILE A 125 6.98 -6.23 18.40
N ARG A 126 7.48 -7.42 18.07
CA ARG A 126 8.70 -7.96 18.69
C ARG A 126 9.92 -7.71 17.79
#